data_b3b101e2c73d31405babeb657b96bd19
#
_entry.id   b3b101e2c73d31405babeb657b96bd19
#
_cell.length_a   1.000
_cell.length_b   1.000
_cell.length_c   1.000
_cell.angle_alpha   90.00
_cell.angle_beta   90.00
_cell.angle_gamma   90.00
#
_symmetry.space_group_name_H-M   'P 1'
#
loop_
_entity.id
_entity.type
_entity.pdbx_description
1 polymer ?
#
loop_
_entity_poly.entity_id
_entity_poly.type
_entity_poly.pdbx_seq_one_letter_code
_entity_poly.pdbx_strand_id
1 'polypeptide(L)'
;MDFEVRQVYYSYGKTVALDGLSFSANRGKIVGLIGENGAGKSTAIKSIYRFLPPDKGMILWDGKDIFSLRPDTYPISYIPDTPVFYEELPLLEHLHFTKAVYPQSGASETELLERLDMREHQNKIPSALSKGTRQKLMIAMALLREFEILIADEPFSGFDPKQIATLKTLLLEQKSKGKLVILSSHLLDVAENVCDQYVIIKKGKCLASGSKEELLASTKLGRNSTMEAVYLRLVEQNEMSG
;
A
#
# COMPACT_ATOMS: atom_id res chain seq x y z
N MET A 1 18.88 2.01 -5.89
CA MET A 1 17.49 1.68 -5.60
C MET A 1 17.28 1.87 -4.12
N ASP A 2 16.21 2.56 -3.74
CA ASP A 2 16.02 2.92 -2.34
C ASP A 2 15.31 1.83 -1.54
N PHE A 3 14.48 1.03 -2.21
CA PHE A 3 13.71 -0.06 -1.62
C PHE A 3 13.81 -1.33 -2.48
N GLU A 4 14.10 -2.47 -1.85
CA GLU A 4 14.24 -3.73 -2.57
C GLU A 4 13.66 -4.90 -1.76
N VAL A 5 12.92 -5.75 -2.44
CA VAL A 5 12.48 -7.08 -1.96
C VAL A 5 13.26 -8.10 -2.74
N ARG A 6 14.07 -8.93 -2.08
CA ARG A 6 14.99 -9.89 -2.71
C ARG A 6 14.65 -11.31 -2.29
N GLN A 7 14.13 -12.11 -3.21
CA GLN A 7 13.87 -13.54 -3.04
C GLN A 7 13.15 -13.85 -1.73
N VAL A 8 12.06 -13.12 -1.44
CA VAL A 8 11.31 -13.28 -0.19
C VAL A 8 10.39 -14.47 -0.27
N TYR A 9 10.52 -15.37 0.71
CA TYR A 9 9.68 -16.55 0.91
C TYR A 9 8.94 -16.41 2.24
N TYR A 10 7.69 -16.83 2.26
CA TYR A 10 6.91 -16.91 3.50
C TYR A 10 5.80 -17.96 3.39
N SER A 11 5.60 -18.76 4.45
CA SER A 11 4.57 -19.79 4.50
C SER A 11 3.74 -19.71 5.79
N TYR A 12 2.43 -19.83 5.65
CA TYR A 12 1.52 -20.09 6.76
C TYR A 12 1.39 -21.61 6.97
N GLY A 13 2.20 -22.17 7.84
CA GLY A 13 2.28 -23.61 8.02
C GLY A 13 2.69 -24.31 6.72
N LYS A 14 1.77 -25.06 6.10
CA LYS A 14 2.04 -25.77 4.83
C LYS A 14 1.68 -24.93 3.58
N THR A 15 1.05 -23.77 3.75
CA THR A 15 0.59 -22.96 2.62
C THR A 15 1.64 -21.90 2.30
N VAL A 16 2.27 -22.02 1.13
CA VAL A 16 3.21 -21.03 0.62
C VAL A 16 2.43 -19.79 0.20
N ALA A 17 2.75 -18.64 0.82
CA ALA A 17 2.13 -17.35 0.52
C ALA A 17 3.05 -16.45 -0.31
N LEU A 18 4.37 -16.52 -0.10
CA LEU A 18 5.37 -15.87 -0.94
C LEU A 18 6.40 -16.91 -1.37
N ASP A 19 6.73 -16.92 -2.67
CA ASP A 19 7.61 -17.90 -3.30
C ASP A 19 8.67 -17.20 -4.16
N GLY A 20 9.68 -16.64 -3.48
CA GLY A 20 10.78 -15.93 -4.13
C GLY A 20 10.38 -14.56 -4.68
N LEU A 21 9.44 -13.86 -4.02
CA LEU A 21 9.00 -12.54 -4.44
C LEU A 21 10.18 -11.58 -4.50
N SER A 22 10.36 -10.92 -5.65
CA SER A 22 11.44 -9.96 -5.87
C SER A 22 10.94 -8.77 -6.68
N PHE A 23 11.20 -7.56 -6.19
CA PHE A 23 10.98 -6.30 -6.93
C PHE A 23 11.75 -5.18 -6.25
N SER A 24 11.83 -4.03 -6.93
CA SER A 24 12.46 -2.83 -6.39
C SER A 24 11.64 -1.59 -6.68
N ALA A 25 11.83 -0.56 -5.88
CA ALA A 25 11.17 0.72 -5.99
C ALA A 25 12.09 1.88 -5.57
N ASN A 26 11.75 3.09 -5.98
CA ASN A 26 12.49 4.30 -5.61
C ASN A 26 11.56 5.30 -4.92
N ARG A 27 12.15 6.19 -4.13
CA ARG A 27 11.48 7.36 -3.59
C ARG A 27 10.80 8.18 -4.70
N GLY A 28 9.72 8.88 -4.36
CA GLY A 28 8.95 9.68 -5.31
C GLY A 28 8.17 8.86 -6.33
N LYS A 29 7.87 7.59 -6.02
CA LYS A 29 7.06 6.69 -6.85
C LYS A 29 5.88 6.13 -6.08
N ILE A 30 4.80 5.84 -6.83
CA ILE A 30 3.68 5.03 -6.35
C ILE A 30 3.76 3.67 -7.05
N VAL A 31 3.88 2.61 -6.26
CA VAL A 31 4.01 1.23 -6.72
C VAL A 31 2.75 0.45 -6.38
N GLY A 32 2.10 -0.12 -7.39
CA GLY A 32 0.94 -0.98 -7.22
C GLY A 32 1.31 -2.46 -7.16
N LEU A 33 1.01 -3.13 -6.05
CA LEU A 33 1.04 -4.60 -5.97
C LEU A 33 -0.28 -5.13 -6.50
N ILE A 34 -0.27 -5.72 -7.67
CA ILE A 34 -1.45 -6.14 -8.41
C ILE A 34 -1.55 -7.66 -8.46
N GLY A 35 -2.74 -8.20 -8.23
CA GLY A 35 -3.00 -9.63 -8.29
C GLY A 35 -4.36 -9.98 -7.70
N GLU A 36 -4.81 -11.21 -7.95
CA GLU A 36 -6.05 -11.75 -7.40
C GLU A 36 -6.04 -11.87 -5.88
N ASN A 37 -7.20 -12.13 -5.30
CA ASN A 37 -7.28 -12.48 -3.88
C ASN A 37 -6.51 -13.79 -3.64
N GLY A 38 -5.68 -13.80 -2.59
CA GLY A 38 -4.79 -14.92 -2.30
C GLY A 38 -3.48 -14.95 -3.11
N ALA A 39 -3.21 -13.98 -3.99
CA ALA A 39 -1.95 -13.91 -4.76
C ALA A 39 -0.70 -13.69 -3.89
N GLY A 40 -0.85 -13.24 -2.63
CA GLY A 40 0.25 -12.94 -1.71
C GLY A 40 0.45 -11.45 -1.41
N LYS A 41 -0.37 -10.54 -1.96
CA LYS A 41 -0.23 -9.07 -1.79
C LYS A 41 -0.18 -8.65 -0.33
N SER A 42 -1.19 -8.99 0.47
CA SER A 42 -1.25 -8.62 1.90
C SER A 42 -0.15 -9.29 2.72
N THR A 43 0.32 -10.49 2.33
CA THR A 43 1.49 -11.12 2.97
C THR A 43 2.76 -10.34 2.67
N ALA A 44 2.97 -9.91 1.42
CA ALA A 44 4.08 -9.05 1.04
C ALA A 44 4.06 -7.73 1.82
N ILE A 45 2.90 -7.07 1.89
CA ILE A 45 2.69 -5.84 2.68
C ILE A 45 3.04 -6.06 4.15
N LYS A 46 2.54 -7.13 4.77
CA LYS A 46 2.83 -7.45 6.18
C LYS A 46 4.32 -7.70 6.41
N SER A 47 5.02 -8.33 5.46
CA SER A 47 6.47 -8.51 5.53
C SER A 47 7.21 -7.19 5.40
N ILE A 48 6.80 -6.31 4.48
CA ILE A 48 7.38 -4.96 4.30
C ILE A 48 7.14 -4.11 5.55
N TYR A 49 5.94 -4.19 6.16
CA TYR A 49 5.63 -3.48 7.41
C TYR A 49 6.31 -4.11 8.64
N ARG A 50 7.09 -5.19 8.48
CA ARG A 50 7.81 -5.92 9.54
C ARG A 50 6.88 -6.67 10.51
N PHE A 51 5.64 -6.92 10.14
CA PHE A 51 4.72 -7.73 10.93
C PHE A 51 5.00 -9.22 10.77
N LEU A 52 5.44 -9.64 9.57
CA LEU A 52 5.81 -11.03 9.24
C LEU A 52 7.28 -11.06 8.76
N PRO A 53 8.22 -11.56 9.58
CA PRO A 53 9.60 -11.77 9.11
C PRO A 53 9.61 -12.85 8.03
N PRO A 54 10.33 -12.65 6.90
CA PRO A 54 10.45 -13.67 5.86
C PRO A 54 11.10 -14.96 6.37
N ASP A 55 10.66 -16.12 5.84
CA ASP A 55 11.35 -17.40 6.09
C ASP A 55 12.74 -17.42 5.43
N LYS A 56 12.84 -16.77 4.23
CA LYS A 56 14.08 -16.60 3.46
C LYS A 56 14.00 -15.31 2.65
N GLY A 57 15.17 -14.84 2.20
CA GLY A 57 15.30 -13.59 1.45
C GLY A 57 15.47 -12.40 2.37
N MET A 58 15.39 -11.20 1.83
CA MET A 58 15.56 -9.95 2.57
C MET A 58 14.77 -8.81 1.96
N ILE A 59 14.43 -7.83 2.79
CA ILE A 59 13.81 -6.58 2.37
C ILE A 59 14.74 -5.45 2.80
N LEU A 60 15.14 -4.61 1.84
CA LEU A 60 16.14 -3.60 2.05
C LEU A 60 15.56 -2.19 1.91
N TRP A 61 15.97 -1.30 2.80
CA TRP A 61 15.79 0.13 2.71
C TRP A 61 17.15 0.82 2.76
N ASP A 62 17.50 1.59 1.75
CA ASP A 62 18.82 2.19 1.57
C ASP A 62 19.96 1.16 1.72
N GLY A 63 19.75 -0.04 1.16
CA GLY A 63 20.73 -1.13 1.20
C GLY A 63 20.84 -1.87 2.55
N LYS A 64 20.06 -1.50 3.56
CA LYS A 64 20.04 -2.13 4.89
C LYS A 64 18.81 -3.02 5.04
N ASP A 65 18.99 -4.20 5.59
CA ASP A 65 17.87 -5.09 5.92
C ASP A 65 16.95 -4.39 6.94
N ILE A 66 15.66 -4.26 6.57
CA ILE A 66 14.68 -3.58 7.42
C ILE A 66 14.52 -4.26 8.78
N PHE A 67 14.69 -5.57 8.87
CA PHE A 67 14.59 -6.32 10.13
C PHE A 67 15.79 -6.10 11.06
N SER A 68 16.92 -5.60 10.54
CA SER A 68 18.09 -5.19 11.33
C SER A 68 17.99 -3.76 11.88
N LEU A 69 17.07 -2.94 11.34
CA LEU A 69 16.90 -1.56 11.78
C LEU A 69 16.16 -1.52 13.13
N ARG A 70 16.51 -0.54 13.96
CA ARG A 70 15.69 -0.25 15.16
C ARG A 70 14.28 0.19 14.75
N PRO A 71 13.23 -0.11 15.53
CA PRO A 71 11.84 0.26 15.19
C PRO A 71 11.64 1.75 14.89
N ASP A 72 12.35 2.62 15.61
CA ASP A 72 12.29 4.08 15.49
C ASP A 72 13.04 4.63 14.26
N THR A 73 13.89 3.82 13.63
CA THR A 73 14.68 4.21 12.45
C THR A 73 14.10 3.70 11.13
N TYR A 74 13.06 2.89 11.16
CA TYR A 74 12.35 2.45 9.96
C TYR A 74 11.15 3.37 9.68
N PRO A 75 11.29 4.30 8.73
CA PRO A 75 10.36 5.40 8.55
C PRO A 75 9.15 5.01 7.72
N ILE A 76 8.32 4.11 8.25
CA ILE A 76 7.17 3.56 7.55
C ILE A 76 5.85 3.98 8.20
N SER A 77 4.82 4.26 7.38
CA SER A 77 3.43 4.37 7.80
C SER A 77 2.56 3.36 7.07
N TYR A 78 1.46 2.93 7.68
CA TYR A 78 0.63 1.84 7.17
C TYR A 78 -0.87 2.16 7.27
N ILE A 79 -1.58 1.93 6.16
CA ILE A 79 -3.02 1.96 6.05
C ILE A 79 -3.48 0.51 5.83
N PRO A 80 -4.06 -0.16 6.85
CA PRO A 80 -4.54 -1.53 6.70
C PRO A 80 -5.85 -1.61 5.92
N ASP A 81 -6.14 -2.76 5.30
CA ASP A 81 -7.42 -3.06 4.66
C ASP A 81 -8.57 -3.04 5.66
N THR A 82 -8.36 -3.64 6.83
CA THR A 82 -9.37 -3.67 7.90
C THR A 82 -9.00 -2.69 9.01
N PRO A 83 -9.80 -1.62 9.20
CA PRO A 83 -9.57 -0.65 10.27
C PRO A 83 -9.67 -1.27 11.67
N VAL A 84 -8.70 -0.93 12.53
CA VAL A 84 -8.67 -1.31 13.95
C VAL A 84 -8.59 -0.04 14.79
N PHE A 85 -9.50 0.09 15.75
CA PHE A 85 -9.64 1.28 16.60
C PHE A 85 -9.78 0.92 18.08
N TYR A 86 -9.57 1.92 18.91
CA TYR A 86 -10.05 1.92 20.30
C TYR A 86 -11.54 2.28 20.27
N GLU A 87 -12.42 1.31 20.46
CA GLU A 87 -13.86 1.46 20.20
C GLU A 87 -14.56 2.51 21.08
N GLU A 88 -13.97 2.84 22.24
CA GLU A 88 -14.50 3.85 23.17
C GLU A 88 -13.98 5.27 22.89
N LEU A 89 -12.96 5.43 22.04
CA LEU A 89 -12.41 6.74 21.73
C LEU A 89 -13.15 7.39 20.56
N PRO A 90 -13.55 8.68 20.67
CA PRO A 90 -14.03 9.46 19.54
C PRO A 90 -13.00 9.59 18.43
N LEU A 91 -13.46 9.87 17.21
CA LEU A 91 -12.61 10.05 16.04
C LEU A 91 -11.47 11.04 16.30
N LEU A 92 -11.76 12.20 16.86
CA LEU A 92 -10.75 13.23 17.15
C LEU A 92 -9.69 12.74 18.13
N GLU A 93 -10.10 11.99 19.15
CA GLU A 93 -9.16 11.46 20.14
C GLU A 93 -8.19 10.42 19.57
N HIS A 94 -8.56 9.69 18.50
CA HIS A 94 -7.62 8.84 17.76
C HIS A 94 -6.53 9.67 17.08
N LEU A 95 -6.88 10.84 16.51
CA LEU A 95 -5.90 11.73 15.89
C LEU A 95 -4.97 12.35 16.94
N HIS A 96 -5.52 12.83 18.07
CA HIS A 96 -4.75 13.35 19.20
C HIS A 96 -3.79 12.29 19.76
N PHE A 97 -4.28 11.06 19.97
CA PHE A 97 -3.45 9.95 20.42
C PHE A 97 -2.32 9.65 19.44
N THR A 98 -2.64 9.58 18.14
CA THR A 98 -1.63 9.34 17.10
C THR A 98 -0.54 10.41 17.12
N LYS A 99 -0.93 11.69 17.25
CA LYS A 99 0.00 12.80 17.32
C LYS A 99 0.83 12.81 18.61
N ALA A 100 0.26 12.40 19.72
CA ALA A 100 0.99 12.26 20.98
C ALA A 100 2.07 11.18 20.91
N VAL A 101 1.79 10.06 20.22
CA VAL A 101 2.75 8.97 19.99
C VAL A 101 3.82 9.36 18.95
N TYR A 102 3.42 10.14 17.93
CA TYR A 102 4.28 10.58 16.84
C TYR A 102 4.29 12.12 16.77
N PRO A 103 5.02 12.81 17.67
CA PRO A 103 4.99 14.26 17.77
C PRO A 103 5.59 14.99 16.56
N GLN A 104 6.46 14.32 15.80
CA GLN A 104 7.01 14.84 14.54
C GLN A 104 6.04 14.50 13.41
N SER A 105 4.98 15.27 13.25
CA SER A 105 4.00 15.06 12.18
C SER A 105 4.06 16.20 11.17
N GLY A 106 3.98 15.84 9.88
CA GLY A 106 3.94 16.83 8.80
C GLY A 106 2.55 17.37 8.49
N ALA A 107 1.47 16.73 8.95
CA ALA A 107 0.09 17.10 8.67
C ALA A 107 -0.62 17.66 9.91
N SER A 108 -1.57 18.58 9.69
CA SER A 108 -2.46 19.10 10.74
C SER A 108 -3.70 18.20 10.87
N GLU A 109 -4.10 17.90 12.12
CA GLU A 109 -5.36 17.19 12.41
C GLU A 109 -6.56 17.91 11.77
N THR A 110 -6.60 19.25 11.93
CA THR A 110 -7.67 20.08 11.37
C THR A 110 -7.70 19.99 9.84
N GLU A 111 -6.56 20.05 9.19
CA GLU A 111 -6.45 19.90 7.74
C GLU A 111 -6.96 18.53 7.27
N LEU A 112 -6.58 17.43 7.95
CA LEU A 112 -7.02 16.09 7.58
C LEU A 112 -8.52 15.88 7.83
N LEU A 113 -9.07 16.44 8.92
CA LEU A 113 -10.51 16.42 9.17
C LEU A 113 -11.31 17.10 8.07
N GLU A 114 -10.81 18.24 7.57
CA GLU A 114 -11.45 18.98 6.46
C GLU A 114 -11.33 18.24 5.13
N ARG A 115 -10.12 17.87 4.76
CA ARG A 115 -9.82 17.22 3.47
C ARG A 115 -10.52 15.89 3.29
N LEU A 116 -10.66 15.13 4.39
CA LEU A 116 -11.33 13.84 4.40
C LEU A 116 -12.82 13.94 4.71
N ASP A 117 -13.36 15.17 4.86
CA ASP A 117 -14.79 15.41 5.13
C ASP A 117 -15.24 14.61 6.38
N MET A 118 -14.56 14.85 7.51
CA MET A 118 -14.80 14.12 8.77
C MET A 118 -15.16 15.03 9.96
N ARG A 119 -15.16 16.37 9.79
CA ARG A 119 -15.44 17.31 10.89
C ARG A 119 -16.73 17.03 11.64
N GLU A 120 -17.81 16.70 10.92
CA GLU A 120 -19.12 16.40 11.54
C GLU A 120 -19.11 15.08 12.34
N HIS A 121 -18.07 14.28 12.18
CA HIS A 121 -17.93 12.98 12.82
C HIS A 121 -16.90 12.98 13.97
N GLN A 122 -16.25 14.11 14.24
CA GLN A 122 -15.10 14.18 15.15
C GLN A 122 -15.39 13.68 16.57
N ASN A 123 -16.63 13.84 17.06
CA ASN A 123 -17.07 13.42 18.40
C ASN A 123 -17.72 12.01 18.41
N LYS A 124 -17.77 11.31 17.28
CA LYS A 124 -18.37 9.97 17.19
C LYS A 124 -17.32 8.89 17.45
N ILE A 125 -17.73 7.84 18.15
CA ILE A 125 -16.94 6.62 18.34
C ILE A 125 -16.97 5.75 17.07
N PRO A 126 -16.00 4.85 16.85
CA PRO A 126 -15.90 4.04 15.62
C PRO A 126 -17.15 3.24 15.26
N SER A 127 -17.87 2.70 16.25
CA SER A 127 -19.12 1.95 16.03
C SER A 127 -20.25 2.80 15.46
N ALA A 128 -20.23 4.13 15.64
CA ALA A 128 -21.19 5.08 15.08
C ALA A 128 -20.77 5.66 13.72
N LEU A 129 -19.62 5.24 13.18
CA LEU A 129 -19.08 5.69 11.88
C LEU A 129 -19.44 4.71 10.77
N SER A 130 -19.68 5.22 9.56
CA SER A 130 -19.78 4.39 8.35
C SER A 130 -18.44 3.69 8.05
N LYS A 131 -18.48 2.60 7.26
CA LYS A 131 -17.26 1.91 6.80
C LYS A 131 -16.28 2.88 6.12
N GLY A 132 -16.78 3.74 5.23
CA GLY A 132 -15.95 4.74 4.54
C GLY A 132 -15.35 5.77 5.49
N THR A 133 -16.08 6.23 6.52
CA THR A 133 -15.54 7.18 7.51
C THR A 133 -14.48 6.52 8.38
N ARG A 134 -14.64 5.24 8.75
CA ARG A 134 -13.59 4.47 9.45
C ARG A 134 -12.32 4.34 8.60
N GLN A 135 -12.46 4.06 7.31
CA GLN A 135 -11.32 4.01 6.39
C GLN A 135 -10.61 5.37 6.28
N LYS A 136 -11.36 6.47 6.19
CA LYS A 136 -10.80 7.84 6.20
C LYS A 136 -10.03 8.13 7.49
N LEU A 137 -10.52 7.69 8.66
CA LEU A 137 -9.82 7.85 9.92
C LEU A 137 -8.47 7.12 9.92
N MET A 138 -8.41 5.88 9.41
CA MET A 138 -7.13 5.16 9.27
C MET A 138 -6.14 5.90 8.36
N ILE A 139 -6.64 6.45 7.24
CA ILE A 139 -5.82 7.26 6.33
C ILE A 139 -5.29 8.50 7.06
N ALA A 140 -6.15 9.22 7.80
CA ALA A 140 -5.74 10.38 8.57
C ALA A 140 -4.65 10.02 9.61
N MET A 141 -4.85 8.97 10.40
CA MET A 141 -3.87 8.50 11.38
C MET A 141 -2.52 8.15 10.71
N ALA A 142 -2.55 7.48 9.55
CA ALA A 142 -1.33 7.14 8.82
C ALA A 142 -0.59 8.38 8.29
N LEU A 143 -1.31 9.42 7.85
CA LEU A 143 -0.73 10.65 7.32
C LEU A 143 -0.28 11.63 8.40
N LEU A 144 -0.74 11.47 9.65
CA LEU A 144 -0.30 12.29 10.77
C LEU A 144 1.14 11.99 11.20
N ARG A 145 1.65 10.78 11.00
CA ARG A 145 3.04 10.46 11.37
C ARG A 145 4.00 10.84 10.24
N GLU A 146 5.24 11.18 10.60
CA GLU A 146 6.32 11.33 9.63
C GLU A 146 6.75 9.98 9.09
N PHE A 147 6.97 9.87 7.77
CA PHE A 147 7.39 8.64 7.11
C PHE A 147 8.14 8.95 5.81
N GLU A 148 8.93 7.98 5.33
CA GLU A 148 9.50 7.95 3.99
C GLU A 148 8.78 6.94 3.08
N ILE A 149 8.15 5.93 3.70
CA ILE A 149 7.40 4.87 3.02
C ILE A 149 5.97 4.86 3.57
N LEU A 150 4.99 5.02 2.68
CA LEU A 150 3.57 4.79 2.97
C LEU A 150 3.14 3.47 2.34
N ILE A 151 2.64 2.56 3.15
CA ILE A 151 2.03 1.33 2.67
C ILE A 151 0.52 1.41 2.85
N ALA A 152 -0.23 0.95 1.84
CA ALA A 152 -1.68 0.92 1.87
C ALA A 152 -2.21 -0.40 1.32
N ASP A 153 -2.89 -1.18 2.16
CA ASP A 153 -3.50 -2.45 1.76
C ASP A 153 -4.95 -2.20 1.35
N GLU A 154 -5.25 -2.38 0.06
CA GLU A 154 -6.57 -2.15 -0.58
C GLU A 154 -7.23 -0.80 -0.22
N PRO A 155 -6.52 0.33 -0.27
CA PRO A 155 -6.96 1.59 0.33
C PRO A 155 -8.21 2.20 -0.32
N PHE A 156 -8.57 1.78 -1.53
CA PHE A 156 -9.74 2.28 -2.28
C PHE A 156 -11.01 1.44 -2.03
N SER A 157 -10.89 0.34 -1.30
CA SER A 157 -12.00 -0.58 -1.08
C SER A 157 -13.16 0.09 -0.33
N GLY A 158 -14.36 0.02 -0.91
CA GLY A 158 -15.57 0.56 -0.30
C GLY A 158 -15.71 2.08 -0.37
N PHE A 159 -14.87 2.76 -1.15
CA PHE A 159 -14.98 4.19 -1.40
C PHE A 159 -15.85 4.50 -2.61
N ASP A 160 -16.60 5.58 -2.52
CA ASP A 160 -17.28 6.20 -3.66
C ASP A 160 -16.29 6.97 -4.56
N PRO A 161 -16.70 7.39 -5.78
CA PRO A 161 -15.81 8.09 -6.70
C PRO A 161 -15.18 9.38 -6.13
N LYS A 162 -15.92 10.14 -5.29
CA LYS A 162 -15.40 11.38 -4.65
C LYS A 162 -14.29 11.03 -3.65
N GLN A 163 -14.51 10.00 -2.85
CA GLN A 163 -13.53 9.54 -1.85
C GLN A 163 -12.27 8.96 -2.53
N ILE A 164 -12.44 8.21 -3.63
CA ILE A 164 -11.32 7.73 -4.45
C ILE A 164 -10.50 8.90 -4.98
N ALA A 165 -11.14 9.95 -5.54
CA ALA A 165 -10.45 11.14 -6.04
C ALA A 165 -9.68 11.86 -4.93
N THR A 166 -10.27 12.01 -3.73
CA THR A 166 -9.60 12.61 -2.58
C THR A 166 -8.36 11.82 -2.18
N LEU A 167 -8.48 10.49 -2.04
CA LEU A 167 -7.34 9.64 -1.66
C LEU A 167 -6.25 9.68 -2.73
N LYS A 168 -6.59 9.61 -4.02
CA LYS A 168 -5.61 9.77 -5.12
C LYS A 168 -4.81 11.06 -4.97
N THR A 169 -5.48 12.19 -4.70
CA THR A 169 -4.80 13.48 -4.49
C THR A 169 -3.82 13.40 -3.32
N LEU A 170 -4.24 12.82 -2.18
CA LEU A 170 -3.38 12.65 -1.01
C LEU A 170 -2.15 11.79 -1.31
N LEU A 171 -2.30 10.68 -2.04
CA LEU A 171 -1.19 9.81 -2.43
C LEU A 171 -0.21 10.51 -3.40
N LEU A 172 -0.74 11.24 -4.39
CA LEU A 172 0.08 12.04 -5.32
C LEU A 172 0.87 13.14 -4.62
N GLU A 173 0.30 13.75 -3.59
CA GLU A 173 1.03 14.71 -2.76
C GLU A 173 2.15 14.06 -1.96
N GLN A 174 1.95 12.84 -1.42
CA GLN A 174 3.05 12.14 -0.75
C GLN A 174 4.18 11.82 -1.74
N LYS A 175 3.83 11.35 -2.94
CA LYS A 175 4.79 11.17 -4.04
C LYS A 175 5.55 12.47 -4.36
N SER A 176 4.85 13.60 -4.50
CA SER A 176 5.47 14.90 -4.82
C SER A 176 6.43 15.40 -3.73
N LYS A 177 6.22 14.97 -2.47
CA LYS A 177 7.14 15.18 -1.35
C LYS A 177 8.34 14.22 -1.35
N GLY A 178 8.50 13.41 -2.41
CA GLY A 178 9.57 12.44 -2.53
C GLY A 178 9.36 11.14 -1.75
N LYS A 179 8.18 10.91 -1.16
CA LYS A 179 7.90 9.68 -0.41
C LYS A 179 7.68 8.49 -1.37
N LEU A 180 8.03 7.28 -0.95
CA LEU A 180 7.64 6.04 -1.62
C LEU A 180 6.25 5.64 -1.14
N VAL A 181 5.34 5.35 -2.06
CA VAL A 181 4.03 4.78 -1.75
C VAL A 181 3.95 3.38 -2.34
N ILE A 182 3.60 2.38 -1.53
CA ILE A 182 3.34 1.01 -1.98
C ILE A 182 1.90 0.69 -1.62
N LEU A 183 1.08 0.41 -2.62
CA LEU A 183 -0.32 0.04 -2.38
C LEU A 183 -0.64 -1.31 -3.02
N SER A 184 -1.51 -2.09 -2.37
CA SER A 184 -2.14 -3.22 -3.01
C SER A 184 -3.47 -2.81 -3.63
N SER A 185 -3.82 -3.41 -4.76
CA SER A 185 -5.15 -3.25 -5.32
C SER A 185 -5.51 -4.43 -6.23
N HIS A 186 -6.78 -4.77 -6.22
CA HIS A 186 -7.42 -5.59 -7.25
C HIS A 186 -8.23 -4.73 -8.26
N LEU A 187 -8.36 -3.41 -8.00
CA LEU A 187 -9.02 -2.43 -8.87
C LEU A 187 -8.00 -1.84 -9.85
N LEU A 188 -7.81 -2.52 -10.98
CA LEU A 188 -6.78 -2.18 -11.96
C LEU A 188 -6.99 -0.81 -12.60
N ASP A 189 -8.24 -0.43 -12.87
CA ASP A 189 -8.62 0.88 -13.40
C ASP A 189 -8.25 2.04 -12.46
N VAL A 190 -8.40 1.84 -11.16
CA VAL A 190 -8.01 2.84 -10.15
C VAL A 190 -6.48 2.90 -10.04
N ALA A 191 -5.81 1.75 -9.98
CA ALA A 191 -4.35 1.66 -9.89
C ALA A 191 -3.67 2.26 -11.13
N GLU A 192 -4.23 2.06 -12.33
CA GLU A 192 -3.72 2.59 -13.60
C GLU A 192 -3.62 4.13 -13.62
N ASN A 193 -4.50 4.79 -12.89
CA ASN A 193 -4.57 6.25 -12.83
C ASN A 193 -3.72 6.87 -11.70
N VAL A 194 -3.01 6.07 -10.90
CA VAL A 194 -2.25 6.59 -9.75
C VAL A 194 -0.85 6.02 -9.64
N CYS A 195 -0.61 4.77 -10.10
CA CYS A 195 0.67 4.10 -9.97
C CYS A 195 1.64 4.47 -11.11
N ASP A 196 2.91 4.63 -10.77
CA ASP A 196 4.02 4.80 -11.70
C ASP A 196 4.64 3.46 -12.11
N GLN A 197 4.53 2.48 -11.22
CA GLN A 197 5.12 1.16 -11.38
C GLN A 197 4.14 0.11 -10.85
N TYR A 198 4.18 -1.06 -11.47
CA TYR A 198 3.34 -2.19 -11.12
C TYR A 198 4.21 -3.40 -10.81
N VAL A 199 3.78 -4.19 -9.82
CA VAL A 199 4.35 -5.49 -9.49
C VAL A 199 3.20 -6.50 -9.60
N ILE A 200 3.19 -7.28 -10.65
CA ILE A 200 2.16 -8.28 -10.90
C ILE A 200 2.48 -9.54 -10.12
N ILE A 201 1.61 -9.88 -9.16
CA ILE A 201 1.83 -11.01 -8.25
C ILE A 201 0.81 -12.11 -8.53
N LYS A 202 1.29 -13.35 -8.66
CA LYS A 202 0.46 -14.55 -8.76
C LYS A 202 1.11 -15.67 -7.96
N LYS A 203 0.32 -16.33 -7.08
CA LYS A 203 0.77 -17.45 -6.24
C LYS A 203 2.11 -17.17 -5.51
N GLY A 204 2.23 -15.97 -4.95
CA GLY A 204 3.41 -15.55 -4.19
C GLY A 204 4.64 -15.16 -5.03
N LYS A 205 4.56 -15.20 -6.35
CA LYS A 205 5.65 -14.85 -7.28
C LYS A 205 5.38 -13.52 -7.97
N CYS A 206 6.44 -12.79 -8.27
CA CYS A 206 6.38 -11.66 -9.19
C CYS A 206 6.43 -12.19 -10.63
N LEU A 207 5.35 -12.01 -11.40
CA LEU A 207 5.30 -12.37 -12.81
C LEU A 207 6.01 -11.32 -13.67
N ALA A 208 5.81 -10.06 -13.37
CA ALA A 208 6.43 -8.93 -14.03
C ALA A 208 6.42 -7.70 -13.12
N SER A 209 7.39 -6.80 -13.30
CA SER A 209 7.46 -5.52 -12.61
C SER A 209 8.01 -4.46 -13.55
N GLY A 210 7.41 -3.26 -13.52
CA GLY A 210 7.83 -2.13 -14.34
C GLY A 210 6.76 -1.05 -14.45
N SER A 211 7.04 -0.02 -15.26
CA SER A 211 6.05 0.98 -15.66
C SER A 211 4.99 0.35 -16.58
N LYS A 212 3.90 1.06 -16.81
CA LYS A 212 2.88 0.60 -17.78
C LYS A 212 3.48 0.37 -19.15
N GLU A 213 4.33 1.27 -19.62
CA GLU A 213 4.99 1.21 -20.92
C GLU A 213 5.91 -0.04 -21.05
N GLU A 214 6.68 -0.33 -20.02
CA GLU A 214 7.56 -1.51 -19.98
C GLU A 214 6.75 -2.81 -20.00
N LEU A 215 5.66 -2.87 -19.25
CA LEU A 215 4.78 -4.04 -19.20
C LEU A 215 4.02 -4.24 -20.52
N LEU A 216 3.56 -3.17 -21.16
CA LEU A 216 2.98 -3.23 -22.51
C LEU A 216 3.98 -3.76 -23.54
N ALA A 217 5.23 -3.29 -23.49
CA ALA A 217 6.28 -3.75 -24.39
C ALA A 217 6.57 -5.26 -24.20
N SER A 218 6.64 -5.74 -22.95
CA SER A 218 6.91 -7.14 -22.62
C SER A 218 5.78 -8.09 -23.06
N THR A 219 4.53 -7.62 -23.02
CA THR A 219 3.34 -8.39 -23.39
C THR A 219 3.00 -8.31 -24.88
N LYS A 220 3.69 -7.46 -25.64
CA LYS A 220 3.42 -7.17 -27.06
C LYS A 220 1.99 -6.62 -27.30
N LEU A 221 1.42 -5.99 -26.31
CA LEU A 221 0.12 -5.32 -26.41
C LEU A 221 0.28 -3.91 -27.01
N GLY A 222 -0.79 -3.41 -27.62
CA GLY A 222 -0.82 -2.06 -28.18
C GLY A 222 -0.70 -0.99 -27.09
N ARG A 223 -0.16 0.20 -27.44
CA ARG A 223 0.07 1.31 -26.51
C ARG A 223 -1.19 1.78 -25.76
N ASN A 224 -2.37 1.57 -26.32
CA ASN A 224 -3.65 1.98 -25.75
C ASN A 224 -4.31 0.87 -24.90
N SER A 225 -3.64 -0.26 -24.69
CA SER A 225 -4.18 -1.33 -23.85
C SER A 225 -4.22 -0.93 -22.38
N THR A 226 -5.23 -1.42 -21.67
CA THR A 226 -5.40 -1.19 -20.23
C THR A 226 -4.47 -2.07 -19.41
N MET A 227 -4.24 -1.71 -18.14
CA MET A 227 -3.52 -2.57 -17.21
C MET A 227 -4.22 -3.91 -16.96
N GLU A 228 -5.54 -3.95 -17.10
CA GLU A 228 -6.31 -5.20 -17.05
C GLU A 228 -5.91 -6.15 -18.19
N ALA A 229 -5.79 -5.65 -19.43
CA ALA A 229 -5.35 -6.44 -20.56
C ALA A 229 -3.90 -6.95 -20.37
N VAL A 230 -3.02 -6.11 -19.82
CA VAL A 230 -1.64 -6.50 -19.45
C VAL A 230 -1.64 -7.62 -18.42
N TYR A 231 -2.42 -7.47 -17.35
CA TYR A 231 -2.54 -8.45 -16.30
C TYR A 231 -3.01 -9.82 -16.83
N LEU A 232 -4.12 -9.83 -17.59
CA LEU A 232 -4.67 -11.06 -18.17
C LEU A 232 -3.64 -11.75 -19.07
N ARG A 233 -2.95 -10.99 -19.92
CA ARG A 233 -1.92 -11.52 -20.84
C ARG A 233 -0.75 -12.17 -20.09
N LEU A 234 -0.27 -11.55 -19.02
CA LEU A 234 0.82 -12.08 -18.18
C LEU A 234 0.40 -13.37 -17.45
N VAL A 235 -0.85 -13.41 -16.98
CA VAL A 235 -1.41 -14.60 -16.31
C VAL A 235 -1.53 -15.77 -17.29
N GLU A 236 -2.07 -15.55 -18.49
CA GLU A 236 -2.16 -16.57 -19.56
C GLU A 236 -0.78 -17.12 -19.94
N GLN A 237 0.19 -16.24 -20.18
CA GLN A 237 1.56 -16.65 -20.53
C GLN A 237 2.21 -17.52 -19.44
N ASN A 238 1.96 -17.20 -18.19
CA ASN A 238 2.49 -17.98 -17.06
C ASN A 238 1.84 -19.39 -16.99
N GLU A 239 0.54 -19.49 -17.26
CA GLU A 239 -0.19 -20.76 -17.27
C GLU A 239 0.22 -21.70 -18.40
N MET A 240 0.62 -21.13 -19.55
CA MET A 240 1.12 -21.93 -20.70
C MET A 240 2.57 -22.39 -20.54
N SER A 241 3.31 -21.81 -19.59
CA SER A 241 4.74 -22.09 -19.38
C SER A 241 5.03 -22.99 -18.18
N GLY A 242 4.02 -23.31 -17.36
CA GLY A 242 4.11 -24.16 -16.17
C GLY A 242 3.33 -25.44 -16.32
#